data_c44fe806883ff7d8762eb687af88f942
#
_entry.id   c44fe806883ff7d8762eb687af88f942
#
_cell.length_a   1.000
_cell.length_b   1.000
_cell.length_c   1.000
_cell.angle_alpha   90.00
_cell.angle_beta   90.00
_cell.angle_gamma   90.00
#
_symmetry.space_group_name_H-M   'P 1'
#
loop_
_entity.id
_entity.type
_entity.pdbx_description
1 polymer ?
#
loop_
_entity_poly.entity_id
_entity_poly.type
_entity_poly.pdbx_seq_one_letter_code
_entity_poly.pdbx_strand_id
1 'polypeptide(L)'
;MEGADPQRAAFLALWHDSQETRTTDIPHLAKSYVSAARNERVTLDQVAPLPPPVAGMISAAVAEYEAGETLEARCARDADKLDCLLQAREYEEQGHANVQPWIDTSVAALTTPAAKQVAHEAIAQNSLSWLERAKHTASGNE
;
A
#
# COMPACT_ATOMS: atom_id res chain seq x y z
N MET A 1 1.95 5.94 15.63
CA MET A 1 1.02 4.91 16.11
C MET A 1 1.79 3.62 16.42
N GLU A 2 2.53 3.03 15.49
CA GLU A 2 3.29 1.78 15.74
C GLU A 2 4.72 2.01 16.29
N GLY A 3 5.27 3.21 16.23
CA GLY A 3 6.66 3.50 16.62
C GLY A 3 7.70 3.21 15.54
N ALA A 4 7.27 2.87 14.32
CA ALA A 4 8.14 2.73 13.14
C ALA A 4 8.72 4.08 12.71
N ASP A 5 9.87 4.06 12.02
CA ASP A 5 10.38 5.22 11.31
C ASP A 5 9.50 5.51 10.08
N PRO A 6 8.74 6.63 10.07
CA PRO A 6 7.82 6.92 8.98
C PRO A 6 8.54 7.23 7.66
N GLN A 7 9.75 7.79 7.70
CA GLN A 7 10.52 8.07 6.49
C GLN A 7 11.00 6.77 5.85
N ARG A 8 11.45 5.82 6.67
CA ARG A 8 11.86 4.51 6.18
C ARG A 8 10.67 3.72 5.62
N ALA A 9 9.54 3.67 6.34
CA ALA A 9 8.34 2.99 5.86
C ALA A 9 7.83 3.57 4.53
N ALA A 10 7.78 4.91 4.40
CA ALA A 10 7.40 5.57 3.15
C ALA A 10 8.39 5.27 2.01
N PHE A 11 9.69 5.22 2.31
CA PHE A 11 10.70 4.88 1.30
C PHE A 11 10.57 3.42 0.82
N LEU A 12 10.27 2.48 1.70
CA LEU A 12 9.98 1.09 1.32
C LEU A 12 8.74 1.01 0.43
N ALA A 13 7.65 1.68 0.83
CA ALA A 13 6.42 1.75 0.05
C ALA A 13 6.62 2.39 -1.33
N LEU A 14 7.51 3.38 -1.48
CA LEU A 14 7.82 3.99 -2.77
C LEU A 14 8.41 3.00 -3.78
N TRP A 15 9.23 2.06 -3.32
CA TRP A 15 9.98 1.16 -4.20
C TRP A 15 9.38 -0.23 -4.35
N HIS A 16 8.32 -0.56 -3.60
CA HIS A 16 7.80 -1.94 -3.53
C HIS A 16 7.32 -2.51 -4.87
N ASP A 17 6.73 -1.67 -5.73
CA ASP A 17 6.21 -2.07 -7.05
C ASP A 17 7.01 -1.50 -8.22
N SER A 18 8.20 -0.92 -7.97
CA SER A 18 9.04 -0.35 -9.03
C SER A 18 9.38 -1.38 -10.12
N GLN A 19 9.42 -2.67 -9.78
CA GLN A 19 9.69 -3.78 -10.68
C GLN A 19 8.61 -3.95 -11.76
N GLU A 20 7.40 -3.52 -11.48
CA GLU A 20 6.27 -3.61 -12.42
C GLU A 20 6.46 -2.74 -13.67
N THR A 21 7.36 -1.76 -13.63
CA THR A 21 7.82 -1.04 -14.83
C THR A 21 8.53 -1.94 -15.85
N ARG A 22 8.92 -3.15 -15.45
CA ARG A 22 9.56 -4.18 -16.30
C ARG A 22 8.69 -5.40 -16.51
N THR A 23 7.96 -5.81 -15.46
CA THR A 23 7.18 -7.05 -15.44
C THR A 23 5.69 -6.82 -15.69
N THR A 24 5.22 -5.59 -15.67
CA THR A 24 3.82 -5.18 -15.53
C THR A 24 3.23 -5.61 -14.19
N ASP A 25 2.14 -4.98 -13.77
CA ASP A 25 1.33 -5.48 -12.65
C ASP A 25 0.60 -6.75 -13.10
N ILE A 26 0.94 -7.87 -12.46
CA ILE A 26 0.33 -9.17 -12.75
C ILE A 26 -0.88 -9.35 -11.83
N PRO A 27 -2.11 -9.31 -12.37
CA PRO A 27 -3.31 -9.50 -11.57
C PRO A 27 -3.26 -10.79 -10.75
N HIS A 28 -3.80 -10.76 -9.55
CA HIS A 28 -3.74 -11.90 -8.62
C HIS A 28 -4.20 -13.21 -9.27
N LEU A 29 -5.28 -13.17 -10.05
CA LEU A 29 -5.77 -14.36 -10.79
C LEU A 29 -4.74 -14.88 -11.79
N ALA A 30 -4.00 -14.00 -12.46
CA ALA A 30 -3.01 -14.40 -13.46
C ALA A 30 -1.75 -15.04 -12.85
N LYS A 31 -1.45 -14.79 -11.56
CA LYS A 31 -0.30 -15.37 -10.85
C LYS A 31 -0.32 -16.90 -10.78
N SER A 32 -1.48 -17.54 -10.99
CA SER A 32 -1.57 -18.99 -11.12
C SER A 32 -1.10 -19.55 -12.47
N TYR A 33 -0.97 -18.68 -13.49
CA TYR A 33 -0.61 -19.04 -14.86
C TYR A 33 0.73 -18.44 -15.30
N VAL A 34 1.21 -17.39 -14.64
CA VAL A 34 2.41 -16.65 -15.01
C VAL A 34 3.41 -16.67 -13.86
N SER A 35 4.65 -17.06 -14.17
CA SER A 35 5.77 -16.97 -13.24
C SER A 35 6.61 -15.73 -13.58
N ALA A 36 6.66 -14.77 -12.66
CA ALA A 36 7.57 -13.62 -12.75
C ALA A 36 8.91 -13.91 -12.08
N ALA A 37 9.94 -13.17 -12.47
CA ALA A 37 11.19 -13.14 -11.72
C ALA A 37 10.95 -12.51 -10.34
N ARG A 38 11.77 -12.88 -9.36
CA ARG A 38 11.73 -12.27 -8.02
C ARG A 38 12.05 -10.77 -8.11
N ASN A 39 11.36 -9.98 -7.31
CA ASN A 39 11.48 -8.51 -7.31
C ASN A 39 12.93 -8.05 -7.10
N GLU A 40 13.69 -8.70 -6.23
CA GLU A 40 15.09 -8.36 -5.98
C GLU A 40 15.95 -8.55 -7.25
N ARG A 41 15.66 -9.60 -8.07
CA ARG A 41 16.38 -9.83 -9.33
C ARG A 41 16.10 -8.74 -10.36
N VAL A 42 14.83 -8.35 -10.50
CA VAL A 42 14.41 -7.28 -11.40
C VAL A 42 15.02 -5.94 -10.96
N THR A 43 15.02 -5.67 -9.64
CA THR A 43 15.61 -4.46 -9.07
C THR A 43 17.10 -4.36 -9.40
N LEU A 44 17.87 -5.44 -9.29
CA LEU A 44 19.28 -5.43 -9.63
C LEU A 44 19.52 -4.98 -11.11
N ASP A 45 18.68 -5.42 -12.02
CA ASP A 45 18.77 -4.99 -13.43
C ASP A 45 18.34 -3.53 -13.62
N GLN A 46 17.34 -3.07 -12.85
CA GLN A 46 16.89 -1.67 -12.91
C GLN A 46 17.94 -0.68 -12.40
N VAL A 47 18.62 -1.02 -11.30
CA VAL A 47 19.58 -0.12 -10.65
C VAL A 47 21.00 -0.23 -11.20
N ALA A 48 21.27 -1.19 -12.09
CA ALA A 48 22.59 -1.42 -12.66
C ALA A 48 23.26 -0.16 -13.28
N PRO A 49 22.52 0.75 -13.95
CA PRO A 49 23.11 1.97 -14.51
C PRO A 49 23.30 3.10 -13.49
N LEU A 50 22.86 2.94 -12.25
CA LEU A 50 22.89 3.97 -11.21
C LEU A 50 24.24 4.00 -10.47
N PRO A 51 24.61 5.15 -9.87
CA PRO A 51 25.77 5.20 -8.97
C PRO A 51 25.63 4.17 -7.84
N PRO A 52 26.73 3.47 -7.43
CA PRO A 52 26.67 2.38 -6.47
C PRO A 52 25.97 2.70 -5.14
N PRO A 53 26.10 3.89 -4.53
CA PRO A 53 25.37 4.22 -3.31
C PRO A 53 23.86 4.25 -3.51
N VAL A 54 23.39 4.78 -4.64
CA VAL A 54 21.95 4.87 -4.99
C VAL A 54 21.41 3.46 -5.28
N ALA A 55 22.12 2.70 -6.09
CA ALA A 55 21.78 1.32 -6.41
C ALA A 55 21.65 0.46 -5.15
N GLY A 56 22.62 0.57 -4.23
CA GLY A 56 22.61 -0.13 -2.97
C GLY A 56 21.42 0.25 -2.08
N MET A 57 21.11 1.53 -2.00
CA MET A 57 19.98 2.05 -1.21
C MET A 57 18.63 1.50 -1.69
N ILE A 58 18.39 1.50 -3.01
CA ILE A 58 17.15 0.99 -3.60
C ILE A 58 17.05 -0.53 -3.45
N SER A 59 18.14 -1.26 -3.74
CA SER A 59 18.16 -2.72 -3.59
C SER A 59 17.90 -3.15 -2.16
N ALA A 60 18.47 -2.44 -1.16
CA ALA A 60 18.24 -2.71 0.25
C ALA A 60 16.79 -2.43 0.65
N ALA A 61 16.17 -1.39 0.10
CA ALA A 61 14.75 -1.08 0.38
C ALA A 61 13.82 -2.18 -0.15
N VAL A 62 14.02 -2.63 -1.39
CA VAL A 62 13.23 -3.72 -1.96
C VAL A 62 13.44 -5.02 -1.17
N ALA A 63 14.68 -5.37 -0.83
CA ALA A 63 14.96 -6.58 -0.05
C ALA A 63 14.31 -6.55 1.34
N GLU A 64 14.31 -5.40 2.02
CA GLU A 64 13.65 -5.23 3.32
C GLU A 64 12.12 -5.35 3.21
N TYR A 65 11.52 -4.71 2.18
CA TYR A 65 10.09 -4.82 1.94
C TYR A 65 9.68 -6.28 1.66
N GLU A 66 10.43 -6.98 0.80
CA GLU A 66 10.18 -8.38 0.46
C GLU A 66 10.35 -9.33 1.65
N ALA A 67 11.30 -9.07 2.53
CA ALA A 67 11.46 -9.85 3.77
C ALA A 67 10.27 -9.66 4.73
N GLY A 68 9.74 -8.44 4.85
CA GLY A 68 8.58 -8.13 5.69
C GLY A 68 8.82 -8.29 7.20
N GLU A 69 10.09 -8.34 7.63
CA GLU A 69 10.48 -8.64 9.01
C GLU A 69 10.53 -7.39 9.89
N THR A 70 10.95 -6.24 9.33
CA THR A 70 11.02 -4.98 10.09
C THR A 70 9.63 -4.40 10.31
N LEU A 71 9.51 -3.55 11.32
CA LEU A 71 8.25 -2.85 11.60
C LEU A 71 7.90 -1.91 10.46
N GLU A 72 8.90 -1.26 9.86
CA GLU A 72 8.77 -0.38 8.70
C GLU A 72 8.24 -1.13 7.48
N ALA A 73 8.77 -2.32 7.20
CA ALA A 73 8.31 -3.17 6.10
C ALA A 73 6.86 -3.65 6.31
N ARG A 74 6.50 -4.00 7.54
CA ARG A 74 5.11 -4.35 7.87
C ARG A 74 4.17 -3.16 7.71
N CYS A 75 4.56 -1.97 8.17
CA CYS A 75 3.78 -0.75 7.96
C CYS A 75 3.64 -0.41 6.48
N ALA A 76 4.70 -0.55 5.67
CA ALA A 76 4.65 -0.31 4.23
C ALA A 76 3.71 -1.30 3.51
N ARG A 77 3.75 -2.58 3.85
CA ARG A 77 2.84 -3.59 3.32
C ARG A 77 1.39 -3.36 3.74
N ASP A 78 1.17 -2.96 4.99
CA ASP A 78 -0.17 -2.62 5.46
C ASP A 78 -0.72 -1.38 4.74
N ALA A 79 0.14 -0.39 4.43
CA ALA A 79 -0.26 0.79 3.68
C ALA A 79 -0.73 0.43 2.25
N ASP A 80 -0.04 -0.47 1.55
CA ASP A 80 -0.47 -1.02 0.26
C ASP A 80 -1.87 -1.67 0.35
N LYS A 81 -2.12 -2.46 1.40
CA LYS A 81 -3.43 -3.09 1.59
C LYS A 81 -4.53 -2.09 1.99
N LEU A 82 -4.18 -1.05 2.75
CA LEU A 82 -5.10 0.03 3.08
C LEU A 82 -5.48 0.84 1.84
N ASP A 83 -4.56 1.08 0.91
CA ASP A 83 -4.85 1.75 -0.36
C ASP A 83 -5.90 0.97 -1.16
N CYS A 84 -5.70 -0.34 -1.34
CA CYS A 84 -6.67 -1.22 -1.99
C CYS A 84 -8.04 -1.20 -1.29
N LEU A 85 -8.06 -1.21 0.05
CA LEU A 85 -9.30 -1.17 0.83
C LEU A 85 -10.05 0.15 0.64
N LEU A 86 -9.34 1.27 0.72
CA LEU A 86 -9.94 2.61 0.54
C LEU A 86 -10.52 2.76 -0.85
N GLN A 87 -9.80 2.34 -1.89
CA GLN A 87 -10.28 2.36 -3.26
C GLN A 87 -11.52 1.46 -3.45
N ALA A 88 -11.55 0.28 -2.84
CA ALA A 88 -12.71 -0.59 -2.89
C ALA A 88 -13.93 0.04 -2.19
N ARG A 89 -13.74 0.73 -1.06
CA ARG A 89 -14.78 1.48 -0.37
C ARG A 89 -15.33 2.62 -1.21
N GLU A 90 -14.48 3.38 -1.89
CA GLU A 90 -14.90 4.44 -2.80
C GLU A 90 -15.73 3.89 -3.97
N TYR A 91 -15.34 2.76 -4.54
CA TYR A 91 -16.13 2.08 -5.58
C TYR A 91 -17.49 1.60 -5.06
N GLU A 92 -17.54 1.06 -3.84
CA GLU A 92 -18.81 0.65 -3.22
C GLU A 92 -19.75 1.84 -3.04
N GLU A 93 -19.26 2.97 -2.57
CA GLU A 93 -20.02 4.20 -2.40
C GLU A 93 -20.52 4.79 -3.74
N GLN A 94 -19.80 4.55 -4.82
CA GLN A 94 -20.21 4.91 -6.19
C GLN A 94 -21.22 3.91 -6.80
N GLY A 95 -21.58 2.87 -6.08
CA GLY A 95 -22.56 1.88 -6.50
C GLY A 95 -22.01 0.71 -7.31
N HIS A 96 -20.68 0.52 -7.34
CA HIS A 96 -20.09 -0.67 -7.95
C HIS A 96 -20.35 -1.90 -7.08
N ALA A 97 -21.00 -2.91 -7.67
CA ALA A 97 -21.23 -4.18 -7.01
C ALA A 97 -19.96 -5.06 -6.99
N ASN A 98 -19.94 -6.03 -6.06
CA ASN A 98 -18.91 -7.07 -5.98
C ASN A 98 -17.51 -6.61 -5.53
N VAL A 99 -17.40 -5.51 -4.81
CA VAL A 99 -16.13 -5.04 -4.23
C VAL A 99 -15.83 -5.67 -2.85
N GLN A 100 -16.83 -6.26 -2.20
CA GLN A 100 -16.69 -6.85 -0.86
C GLN A 100 -15.53 -7.84 -0.72
N PRO A 101 -15.26 -8.74 -1.69
CA PRO A 101 -14.11 -9.64 -1.60
C PRO A 101 -12.76 -8.91 -1.52
N TRP A 102 -12.63 -7.73 -2.15
CA TRP A 102 -11.42 -6.91 -2.04
C TRP A 102 -11.28 -6.27 -0.67
N ILE A 103 -12.37 -5.76 -0.12
CA ILE A 103 -12.41 -5.24 1.26
C ILE A 103 -11.97 -6.35 2.23
N ASP A 104 -12.60 -7.51 2.15
CA ASP A 104 -12.36 -8.64 3.06
C ASP A 104 -10.90 -9.13 2.98
N THR A 105 -10.36 -9.29 1.77
CA THR A 105 -8.97 -9.75 1.57
C THR A 105 -7.95 -8.70 2.02
N SER A 106 -8.21 -7.41 1.79
CA SER A 106 -7.35 -6.33 2.25
C SER A 106 -7.30 -6.28 3.79
N VAL A 107 -8.47 -6.34 4.45
CA VAL A 107 -8.54 -6.38 5.93
C VAL A 107 -7.82 -7.60 6.50
N ALA A 108 -8.02 -8.77 5.90
CA ALA A 108 -7.40 -10.01 6.37
C ALA A 108 -5.87 -10.00 6.25
N ALA A 109 -5.33 -9.23 5.31
CA ALA A 109 -3.88 -9.11 5.10
C ALA A 109 -3.19 -8.15 6.08
N LEU A 110 -3.92 -7.28 6.80
CA LEU A 110 -3.33 -6.31 7.71
C LEU A 110 -2.71 -6.96 8.93
N THR A 111 -1.50 -6.54 9.27
CA THR A 111 -0.71 -7.13 10.35
C THR A 111 -0.63 -6.24 11.58
N THR A 112 -0.47 -4.91 11.42
CA THR A 112 -0.27 -3.98 12.53
C THR A 112 -1.59 -3.51 13.17
N PRO A 113 -1.61 -3.28 14.49
CA PRO A 113 -2.78 -2.72 15.17
C PRO A 113 -3.26 -1.39 14.60
N ALA A 114 -2.33 -0.49 14.24
CA ALA A 114 -2.69 0.80 13.67
C ALA A 114 -3.40 0.66 12.31
N ALA A 115 -2.91 -0.22 11.43
CA ALA A 115 -3.55 -0.45 10.14
C ALA A 115 -4.95 -1.05 10.30
N LYS A 116 -5.13 -1.98 11.24
CA LYS A 116 -6.45 -2.55 11.56
C LYS A 116 -7.42 -1.49 12.09
N GLN A 117 -6.94 -0.56 12.91
CA GLN A 117 -7.74 0.56 13.38
C GLN A 117 -8.15 1.49 12.22
N VAL A 118 -7.20 1.85 11.34
CA VAL A 118 -7.48 2.68 10.16
C VAL A 118 -8.50 2.01 9.25
N ALA A 119 -8.35 0.69 9.00
CA ALA A 119 -9.32 -0.07 8.20
C ALA A 119 -10.73 -0.06 8.83
N HIS A 120 -10.82 -0.25 10.14
CA HIS A 120 -12.08 -0.19 10.86
C HIS A 120 -12.78 1.17 10.69
N GLU A 121 -12.04 2.27 10.85
CA GLU A 121 -12.56 3.62 10.67
C GLU A 121 -12.99 3.89 9.21
N ALA A 122 -12.19 3.42 8.24
CA ALA A 122 -12.47 3.59 6.83
C ALA A 122 -13.75 2.84 6.38
N ILE A 123 -14.01 1.68 6.97
CA ILE A 123 -15.24 0.91 6.69
C ILE A 123 -16.46 1.56 7.36
N ALA A 124 -16.30 2.12 8.55
CA ALA A 124 -17.37 2.71 9.33
C ALA A 124 -17.83 4.09 8.84
N GLN A 125 -17.02 4.79 8.03
CA GLN A 125 -17.28 6.16 7.59
C GLN A 125 -17.43 6.24 6.07
N ASN A 126 -18.23 7.23 5.62
CA ASN A 126 -18.26 7.61 4.21
C ASN A 126 -16.96 8.36 3.84
N SER A 127 -16.42 8.12 2.64
CA SER A 127 -15.16 8.70 2.15
C SER A 127 -15.17 10.24 2.11
N LEU A 128 -16.35 10.84 1.93
CA LEU A 128 -16.54 12.30 1.89
C LEU A 128 -17.00 12.93 3.22
N SER A 129 -17.11 12.17 4.29
CA SER A 129 -17.57 12.66 5.61
C SER A 129 -16.72 13.83 6.15
N TRP A 130 -15.44 13.86 5.80
CA TRP A 130 -14.53 14.97 6.15
C TRP A 130 -14.95 16.29 5.49
N LEU A 131 -15.43 16.25 4.25
CA LEU A 131 -15.88 17.44 3.50
C LEU A 131 -17.15 18.01 4.11
N GLU A 132 -18.08 17.18 4.53
CA GLU A 132 -19.30 17.62 5.23
C GLU A 132 -18.95 18.30 6.55
N ARG A 133 -18.05 17.71 7.34
CA ARG A 133 -17.56 18.36 8.57
C ARG A 133 -16.88 19.68 8.31
N ALA A 134 -16.05 19.79 7.28
CA ALA A 134 -15.35 21.04 6.92
C ALA A 134 -16.34 22.15 6.51
N LYS A 135 -17.41 21.82 5.77
CA LYS A 135 -18.46 22.78 5.39
C LYS A 135 -19.21 23.32 6.61
N HIS A 136 -19.56 22.46 7.57
CA HIS A 136 -20.22 22.87 8.80
C HIS A 136 -19.35 23.79 9.66
N THR A 137 -18.05 23.52 9.74
CA THR A 137 -17.11 24.39 10.47
C THR A 137 -16.95 25.75 9.81
N ALA A 138 -16.94 25.83 8.48
CA ALA A 138 -16.86 27.10 7.75
C ALA A 138 -18.13 27.95 7.90
N SER A 139 -19.31 27.33 7.97
CA SER A 139 -20.61 28.02 8.11
C SER A 139 -20.92 28.47 9.53
N GLY A 140 -20.23 27.95 10.55
CA GLY A 140 -20.43 28.29 11.96
C GLY A 140 -19.59 29.47 12.47
N ASN A 141 -18.76 30.07 11.61
CA ASN A 141 -17.91 31.24 11.91
C ASN A 141 -18.45 32.57 11.35
N GLU A 142 -19.69 32.61 10.91
CA GLU A 142 -20.45 33.84 10.62
C GLU A 142 -21.42 34.09 11.79
#